data_b5c4518cf25d600909a58acae5271ebb
#
_entry.id   b5c4518cf25d600909a58acae5271ebb
#
_cell.length_a   1.000
_cell.length_b   1.000
_cell.length_c   1.000
_cell.angle_alpha   90.00
_cell.angle_beta   90.00
_cell.angle_gamma   90.00
#
_symmetry.space_group_name_H-M   'P 1'
#
loop_
_entity.id
_entity.type
_entity.pdbx_description
1 polymer ?
#
loop_
_entity_poly.entity_id
_entity_poly.type
_entity_poly.pdbx_seq_one_letter_code
_entity_poly.pdbx_strand_id
1 'polypeptide(L)'
;TLSVSETGSVDQYTLSWASNISNQWYVGLSLNIPTITYTKHISLLETNRFNSAELKSMYYASGLGVNGTIGLIYRPIQALRIGASFQTPSVMHLSVQTEGDMYSTINGQNYEILTPSSGSINTTLASPLRTSMSVAGQIGNAALIAVQYDYTHSAEMEDVHTLRIGAEAQAYRGLFINAGYVYESSFMNEELAIGLDYNSIRTDMDYRYTASSQYASLGIGYRSNMLVAQVAYQYRWQTLHQDATEMQLTPT
;
A
#
# COMPACT_ATOMS: atom_id res chain seq x y z
N THR A 1 11.03 20.86 19.00
CA THR A 1 10.19 19.67 19.06
C THR A 1 9.36 19.57 17.78
N LEU A 2 9.47 18.43 17.07
CA LEU A 2 8.64 18.13 15.91
C LEU A 2 7.57 17.11 16.32
N SER A 3 6.32 17.38 15.98
CA SER A 3 5.18 16.46 16.12
C SER A 3 4.51 16.28 14.77
N VAL A 4 4.33 15.05 14.35
CA VAL A 4 3.64 14.68 13.12
C VAL A 4 2.54 13.70 13.46
N SER A 5 1.31 13.99 13.00
CA SER A 5 0.16 13.10 13.12
C SER A 5 -0.46 12.87 11.74
N GLU A 6 -0.59 11.63 11.36
CA GLU A 6 -1.15 11.22 10.08
C GLU A 6 -2.32 10.26 10.31
N THR A 7 -3.43 10.52 9.65
CA THR A 7 -4.60 9.66 9.66
C THR A 7 -5.18 9.57 8.25
N GLY A 8 -5.72 8.41 7.89
CA GLY A 8 -6.36 8.26 6.60
C GLY A 8 -6.94 6.87 6.40
N SER A 9 -7.78 6.75 5.39
CA SER A 9 -8.35 5.49 4.94
C SER A 9 -8.47 5.44 3.43
N VAL A 10 -8.43 4.24 2.90
CA VAL A 10 -8.85 3.93 1.54
C VAL A 10 -9.95 2.89 1.62
N ASP A 11 -11.17 3.29 1.26
CA ASP A 11 -12.32 2.43 1.23
C ASP A 11 -12.66 2.10 -0.22
N GLN A 12 -13.18 0.90 -0.49
CA GLN A 12 -13.53 0.49 -1.84
C GLN A 12 -14.94 -0.12 -1.88
N TYR A 13 -15.79 0.46 -2.71
CA TYR A 13 -17.07 -0.11 -3.05
C TYR A 13 -16.91 -0.95 -4.33
N THR A 14 -17.39 -2.19 -4.30
CA THR A 14 -17.23 -3.12 -5.41
C THR A 14 -18.56 -3.71 -5.83
N LEU A 15 -18.87 -3.61 -7.12
CA LEU A 15 -19.95 -4.35 -7.77
C LEU A 15 -19.34 -5.43 -8.64
N SER A 16 -19.71 -6.68 -8.39
CA SER A 16 -19.11 -7.83 -9.09
C SER A 16 -20.18 -8.71 -9.71
N TRP A 17 -19.86 -9.27 -10.87
CA TRP A 17 -20.60 -10.32 -11.54
C TRP A 17 -19.68 -11.47 -11.92
N ALA A 18 -20.14 -12.69 -11.76
CA ALA A 18 -19.39 -13.88 -12.12
C ALA A 18 -20.29 -14.94 -12.75
N SER A 19 -19.71 -15.72 -13.65
CA SER A 19 -20.40 -16.83 -14.32
C SER A 19 -19.50 -18.06 -14.38
N ASN A 20 -20.14 -19.23 -14.27
CA ASN A 20 -19.53 -20.54 -14.45
C ASN A 20 -20.03 -21.15 -15.75
N ILE A 21 -19.11 -21.46 -16.67
CA ILE A 21 -19.42 -22.06 -17.97
C ILE A 21 -18.87 -23.49 -17.97
N SER A 22 -19.78 -24.45 -18.05
CA SER A 22 -19.48 -25.89 -18.16
C SER A 22 -18.59 -26.44 -17.04
N ASN A 23 -18.56 -25.82 -15.86
CA ASN A 23 -17.67 -26.17 -14.75
C ASN A 23 -16.17 -26.21 -15.08
N GLN A 24 -15.79 -25.64 -16.20
CA GLN A 24 -14.39 -25.54 -16.66
C GLN A 24 -13.92 -24.09 -16.72
N TRP A 25 -14.78 -23.17 -17.10
CA TRP A 25 -14.44 -21.75 -17.24
C TRP A 25 -15.24 -20.93 -16.25
N TYR A 26 -14.56 -20.09 -15.49
CA TYR A 26 -15.16 -19.13 -14.58
C TYR A 26 -14.71 -17.74 -14.98
N VAL A 27 -15.63 -16.88 -15.31
CA VAL A 27 -15.37 -15.50 -15.73
C VAL A 27 -15.95 -14.57 -14.69
N GLY A 28 -15.19 -13.55 -14.31
CA GLY A 28 -15.62 -12.51 -13.38
C GLY A 28 -15.34 -11.12 -13.93
N LEU A 29 -16.23 -10.20 -13.63
CA LEU A 29 -16.12 -8.77 -13.90
C LEU A 29 -16.43 -8.02 -12.62
N SER A 30 -15.66 -6.98 -12.32
CA SER A 30 -15.91 -6.10 -11.18
C SER A 30 -15.71 -4.65 -11.57
N LEU A 31 -16.59 -3.80 -11.07
CA LEU A 31 -16.45 -2.35 -11.06
C LEU A 31 -16.14 -1.92 -9.64
N ASN A 32 -15.03 -1.22 -9.46
CA ASN A 32 -14.55 -0.76 -8.16
C ASN A 32 -14.55 0.76 -8.11
N ILE A 33 -15.02 1.29 -6.99
CA ILE A 33 -15.04 2.73 -6.70
C ILE A 33 -14.24 2.95 -5.41
N PRO A 34 -12.92 3.14 -5.50
CA PRO A 34 -12.10 3.50 -4.36
C PRO A 34 -12.37 4.95 -3.93
N THR A 35 -12.42 5.17 -2.62
CA THR A 35 -12.45 6.48 -2.00
C THR A 35 -11.24 6.63 -1.08
N ILE A 36 -10.64 7.81 -1.06
CA ILE A 36 -9.48 8.11 -0.22
C ILE A 36 -9.78 9.32 0.65
N THR A 37 -9.34 9.24 1.89
CA THR A 37 -9.33 10.37 2.83
C THR A 37 -7.99 10.34 3.56
N TYR A 38 -7.29 11.46 3.59
CA TYR A 38 -5.99 11.57 4.24
C TYR A 38 -5.86 12.93 4.91
N THR A 39 -5.34 12.95 6.14
CA THR A 39 -5.07 14.17 6.91
C THR A 39 -3.70 14.05 7.56
N LYS A 40 -2.86 15.07 7.39
CA LYS A 40 -1.56 15.20 8.04
C LYS A 40 -1.49 16.52 8.79
N HIS A 41 -1.12 16.46 10.06
CA HIS A 41 -0.83 17.61 10.89
C HIS A 41 0.65 17.60 11.26
N ILE A 42 1.31 18.70 11.05
CA ILE A 42 2.71 18.93 11.44
C ILE A 42 2.74 20.11 12.39
N SER A 43 3.42 19.98 13.51
CA SER A 43 3.74 21.07 14.43
C SER A 43 5.23 21.03 14.74
N LEU A 44 5.94 22.08 14.35
CA LEU A 44 7.35 22.27 14.65
C LEU A 44 7.46 23.43 15.65
N LEU A 45 7.94 23.12 16.86
CA LEU A 45 8.23 24.11 17.90
C LEU A 45 9.73 24.22 18.10
N GLU A 46 10.28 25.37 17.80
CA GLU A 46 11.64 25.76 18.10
C GLU A 46 11.68 26.79 19.21
N THR A 47 12.49 26.57 20.24
CA THR A 47 12.57 27.47 21.38
C THR A 47 14.05 27.68 21.75
N ASN A 48 14.45 28.89 21.91
CA ASN A 48 15.70 29.26 22.51
C ASN A 48 15.48 30.14 23.75
N ARG A 49 16.54 30.59 24.39
CA ARG A 49 16.48 31.30 25.67
C ARG A 49 15.60 32.58 25.64
N PHE A 50 15.38 33.19 24.48
CA PHE A 50 14.70 34.48 24.34
C PHE A 50 13.59 34.48 23.29
N ASN A 51 13.56 33.50 22.42
CA ASN A 51 12.67 33.45 21.27
C ASN A 51 12.03 32.05 21.12
N SER A 52 10.84 32.04 20.58
CA SER A 52 10.18 30.80 20.16
C SER A 52 9.56 30.99 18.78
N ALA A 53 9.52 29.92 18.01
CA ALA A 53 8.80 29.86 16.75
C ALA A 53 8.01 28.53 16.70
N GLU A 54 6.74 28.61 16.37
CA GLU A 54 5.86 27.47 16.16
C GLU A 54 5.30 27.54 14.74
N LEU A 55 5.60 26.49 13.95
CA LEU A 55 5.01 26.30 12.63
C LEU A 55 3.98 25.18 12.72
N LYS A 56 2.76 25.46 12.34
CA LYS A 56 1.68 24.49 12.20
C LYS A 56 1.33 24.33 10.73
N SER A 57 1.21 23.11 10.26
CA SER A 57 0.76 22.82 8.91
C SER A 57 -0.26 21.70 8.92
N MET A 58 -1.31 21.86 8.14
CA MET A 58 -2.32 20.85 7.91
C MET A 58 -2.39 20.57 6.41
N TYR A 59 -2.41 19.29 6.08
CA TYR A 59 -2.65 18.78 4.75
C TYR A 59 -3.87 17.86 4.80
N TYR A 60 -4.84 18.11 3.97
CA TYR A 60 -6.04 17.28 3.83
C TYR A 60 -6.23 16.93 2.36
N ALA A 61 -6.45 15.65 2.08
CA ALA A 61 -6.78 15.18 0.75
C ALA A 61 -7.97 14.23 0.81
N SER A 62 -8.91 14.41 -0.10
CA SER A 62 -10.03 13.49 -0.26
C SER A 62 -10.36 13.32 -1.74
N GLY A 63 -10.88 12.15 -2.09
CA GLY A 63 -11.26 11.91 -3.47
C GLY A 63 -11.89 10.56 -3.68
N LEU A 64 -12.33 10.36 -4.90
CA LEU A 64 -12.88 9.10 -5.37
C LEU A 64 -12.34 8.77 -6.77
N GLY A 65 -12.29 7.49 -7.07
CA GLY A 65 -11.86 6.97 -8.37
C GLY A 65 -12.74 5.85 -8.86
N VAL A 66 -12.40 5.34 -10.02
CA VAL A 66 -13.06 4.18 -10.61
C VAL A 66 -12.05 3.31 -11.32
N ASN A 67 -12.20 1.99 -11.21
CA ASN A 67 -11.47 1.01 -12.01
C ASN A 67 -12.31 -0.22 -12.29
N GLY A 68 -11.90 -1.00 -13.28
CA GLY A 68 -12.51 -2.27 -13.63
C GLY A 68 -11.54 -3.42 -13.43
N THR A 69 -12.06 -4.58 -13.06
CA THR A 69 -11.31 -5.83 -12.99
C THR A 69 -12.00 -6.90 -13.81
N ILE A 70 -11.23 -7.64 -14.61
CA ILE A 70 -11.65 -8.85 -15.29
C ILE A 70 -10.83 -10.03 -14.77
N GLY A 71 -11.48 -11.15 -14.51
CA GLY A 71 -10.83 -12.39 -14.05
C GLY A 71 -11.33 -13.59 -14.83
N LEU A 72 -10.42 -14.54 -15.04
CA LEU A 72 -10.68 -15.80 -15.70
C LEU A 72 -10.03 -16.93 -14.90
N ILE A 73 -10.78 -18.00 -14.64
CA ILE A 73 -10.21 -19.25 -14.12
C ILE A 73 -10.57 -20.38 -15.10
N TYR A 74 -9.55 -21.10 -15.53
CA TYR A 74 -9.69 -22.30 -16.33
C TYR A 74 -9.38 -23.54 -15.50
N ARG A 75 -10.28 -24.50 -15.50
CA ARG A 75 -10.19 -25.75 -14.77
C ARG A 75 -10.22 -26.93 -15.75
N PRO A 76 -9.06 -27.29 -16.35
CA PRO A 76 -8.99 -28.39 -17.33
C PRO A 76 -9.37 -29.74 -16.73
N ILE A 77 -8.98 -29.97 -15.47
CA ILE A 77 -9.29 -31.17 -14.68
C ILE A 77 -9.68 -30.75 -13.26
N GLN A 78 -10.28 -31.66 -12.49
CA GLN A 78 -10.71 -31.33 -11.12
C GLN A 78 -9.56 -30.90 -10.20
N ALA A 79 -8.38 -31.42 -10.45
CA ALA A 79 -7.19 -31.18 -9.63
C ALA A 79 -6.41 -29.92 -10.01
N LEU A 80 -6.64 -29.31 -11.17
CA LEU A 80 -5.83 -28.18 -11.67
C LEU A 80 -6.71 -26.96 -11.97
N ARG A 81 -6.28 -25.80 -11.50
CA ARG A 81 -6.86 -24.50 -11.81
C ARG A 81 -5.78 -23.54 -12.27
N ILE A 82 -6.03 -22.83 -13.35
CA ILE A 82 -5.18 -21.79 -13.89
C ILE A 82 -6.02 -20.51 -13.88
N GLY A 83 -5.51 -19.45 -13.27
CA GLY A 83 -6.20 -18.19 -13.13
C GLY A 83 -5.41 -17.05 -13.76
N ALA A 84 -6.11 -16.08 -14.30
CA ALA A 84 -5.58 -14.80 -14.71
C ALA A 84 -6.54 -13.68 -14.35
N SER A 85 -6.02 -12.54 -13.94
CA SER A 85 -6.84 -11.34 -13.74
C SER A 85 -6.10 -10.09 -14.19
N PHE A 86 -6.88 -9.10 -14.60
CA PHE A 86 -6.40 -7.82 -15.04
C PHE A 86 -7.26 -6.72 -14.42
N GLN A 87 -6.62 -5.76 -13.76
CA GLN A 87 -7.25 -4.59 -13.15
C GLN A 87 -6.70 -3.33 -13.83
N THR A 88 -7.60 -2.51 -14.33
CA THR A 88 -7.23 -1.22 -14.92
C THR A 88 -6.69 -0.27 -13.85
N PRO A 89 -5.89 0.73 -14.21
CA PRO A 89 -5.61 1.84 -13.32
C PRO A 89 -6.90 2.47 -12.79
N SER A 90 -6.90 2.93 -11.54
CA SER A 90 -7.94 3.81 -11.04
C SER A 90 -7.56 5.24 -11.34
N VAL A 91 -8.43 5.96 -12.03
CA VAL A 91 -8.29 7.41 -12.14
C VAL A 91 -9.05 8.03 -10.96
N MET A 92 -8.32 8.61 -10.02
CA MET A 92 -8.87 9.24 -8.82
C MET A 92 -8.79 10.75 -8.93
N HIS A 93 -9.90 11.43 -8.74
CA HIS A 93 -9.96 12.88 -8.63
C HIS A 93 -9.82 13.25 -7.15
N LEU A 94 -8.77 13.98 -6.82
CA LEU A 94 -8.45 14.39 -5.47
C LEU A 94 -8.65 15.90 -5.30
N SER A 95 -9.28 16.28 -4.21
CA SER A 95 -9.29 17.65 -3.69
C SER A 95 -8.30 17.74 -2.54
N VAL A 96 -7.31 18.60 -2.70
CA VAL A 96 -6.22 18.79 -1.73
C VAL A 96 -6.34 20.18 -1.14
N GLN A 97 -6.30 20.28 0.19
CA GLN A 97 -6.28 21.53 0.95
C GLN A 97 -5.03 21.55 1.81
N THR A 98 -4.36 22.69 1.85
CA THR A 98 -3.18 22.90 2.70
C THR A 98 -3.39 24.20 3.47
N GLU A 99 -3.09 24.15 4.77
CA GLU A 99 -3.08 25.31 5.65
C GLU A 99 -1.74 25.35 6.39
N GLY A 100 -1.25 26.54 6.66
CA GLY A 100 -0.01 26.70 7.40
C GLY A 100 -0.02 28.00 8.20
N ASP A 101 0.24 27.92 9.50
CA ASP A 101 0.30 29.05 10.40
C ASP A 101 1.65 29.09 11.08
N MET A 102 2.21 30.28 11.21
CA MET A 102 3.45 30.49 11.92
C MET A 102 3.27 31.51 13.02
N TYR A 103 3.63 31.11 14.22
CA TYR A 103 3.64 31.94 15.40
C TYR A 103 5.07 32.13 15.87
N SER A 104 5.49 33.35 16.18
CA SER A 104 6.82 33.56 16.74
C SER A 104 6.81 34.62 17.83
N THR A 105 7.63 34.43 18.85
CA THR A 105 7.92 35.43 19.88
C THR A 105 9.39 35.79 19.79
N ILE A 106 9.68 37.05 19.48
CA ILE A 106 11.03 37.60 19.34
C ILE A 106 11.19 38.77 20.28
N ASN A 107 12.12 38.67 21.23
CA ASN A 107 12.36 39.70 22.24
C ASN A 107 11.09 40.16 22.99
N GLY A 108 10.20 39.20 23.29
CA GLY A 108 8.95 39.45 24.01
C GLY A 108 7.82 40.04 23.15
N GLN A 109 8.02 40.18 21.84
CA GLN A 109 6.97 40.58 20.89
C GLN A 109 6.46 39.39 20.12
N ASN A 110 5.13 39.27 19.98
CA ASN A 110 4.46 38.21 19.28
C ASN A 110 4.20 38.60 17.82
N TYR A 111 4.51 37.68 16.92
CA TYR A 111 4.25 37.77 15.49
C TYR A 111 3.44 36.57 15.06
N GLU A 112 2.48 36.78 14.20
CA GLU A 112 1.60 35.75 13.67
C GLU A 112 1.50 35.94 12.15
N ILE A 113 1.73 34.85 11.42
CA ILE A 113 1.54 34.76 9.98
C ILE A 113 0.55 33.63 9.76
N LEU A 114 -0.66 33.97 9.35
CA LEU A 114 -1.69 33.03 8.97
C LEU A 114 -1.71 32.94 7.45
N THR A 115 -1.64 31.76 6.90
CA THR A 115 -1.97 31.59 5.49
C THR A 115 -3.47 31.79 5.34
N PRO A 116 -3.93 32.70 4.47
CA PRO A 116 -5.35 32.76 4.14
C PRO A 116 -5.75 31.34 3.69
N SER A 117 -6.90 30.86 4.20
CA SER A 117 -7.39 29.50 3.91
C SER A 117 -7.20 29.19 2.43
N SER A 118 -6.28 28.30 2.15
CA SER A 118 -5.90 27.95 0.79
C SER A 118 -7.09 27.33 0.09
N GLY A 119 -7.38 27.81 -1.09
CA GLY A 119 -8.35 27.15 -1.95
C GLY A 119 -7.98 25.67 -2.16
N SER A 120 -8.98 24.83 -2.38
CA SER A 120 -8.72 23.45 -2.74
C SER A 120 -8.05 23.38 -4.11
N ILE A 121 -6.98 22.60 -4.21
CA ILE A 121 -6.34 22.25 -5.46
C ILE A 121 -6.90 20.91 -5.90
N ASN A 122 -7.46 20.87 -7.10
CA ASN A 122 -7.91 19.61 -7.68
C ASN A 122 -6.77 18.99 -8.48
N THR A 123 -6.46 17.74 -8.17
CA THR A 123 -5.45 16.97 -8.88
C THR A 123 -6.00 15.59 -9.24
N THR A 124 -5.31 14.88 -10.12
CA THR A 124 -5.68 13.52 -10.50
C THR A 124 -4.53 12.59 -10.13
N LEU A 125 -4.87 11.53 -9.41
CA LEU A 125 -3.94 10.45 -9.08
C LEU A 125 -4.35 9.20 -9.83
N ALA A 126 -3.42 8.55 -10.52
CA ALA A 126 -3.63 7.25 -11.12
C ALA A 126 -3.08 6.15 -10.22
N SER A 127 -3.93 5.17 -9.86
CA SER A 127 -3.41 3.97 -9.21
C SER A 127 -2.75 3.04 -10.24
N PRO A 128 -1.83 2.16 -9.81
CA PRO A 128 -1.18 1.24 -10.73
C PRO A 128 -2.15 0.28 -11.43
N LEU A 129 -1.80 -0.11 -12.66
CA LEU A 129 -2.34 -1.28 -13.33
C LEU A 129 -1.86 -2.54 -12.61
N ARG A 130 -2.72 -3.54 -12.48
CA ARG A 130 -2.34 -4.83 -11.88
C ARG A 130 -2.77 -6.00 -12.76
N THR A 131 -1.82 -6.90 -13.00
CA THR A 131 -2.06 -8.17 -13.69
C THR A 131 -1.62 -9.31 -12.77
N SER A 132 -2.46 -10.34 -12.66
CA SER A 132 -2.15 -11.52 -11.84
C SER A 132 -2.30 -12.78 -12.67
N MET A 133 -1.39 -13.73 -12.47
CA MET A 133 -1.44 -15.08 -13.02
C MET A 133 -1.26 -16.09 -11.90
N SER A 134 -2.01 -17.16 -11.92
CA SER A 134 -1.96 -18.17 -10.85
C SER A 134 -2.19 -19.58 -11.37
N VAL A 135 -1.57 -20.53 -10.68
CA VAL A 135 -1.79 -21.96 -10.88
C VAL A 135 -1.99 -22.61 -9.52
N ALA A 136 -3.02 -23.42 -9.39
CA ALA A 136 -3.28 -24.20 -8.19
C ALA A 136 -3.54 -25.66 -8.52
N GLY A 137 -2.83 -26.54 -7.84
CA GLY A 137 -2.91 -27.99 -7.98
C GLY A 137 -3.39 -28.65 -6.70
N GLN A 138 -4.34 -29.57 -6.82
CA GLN A 138 -4.84 -30.39 -5.71
C GLN A 138 -4.27 -31.79 -5.83
N ILE A 139 -3.64 -32.29 -4.77
CA ILE A 139 -3.05 -33.64 -4.70
C ILE A 139 -4.01 -34.53 -3.91
N GLY A 140 -4.90 -35.24 -4.64
CA GLY A 140 -5.98 -35.99 -4.02
C GLY A 140 -6.86 -35.10 -3.16
N ASN A 141 -7.26 -35.62 -1.98
CA ASN A 141 -7.96 -34.83 -0.96
C ASN A 141 -7.03 -34.32 0.14
N ALA A 142 -5.73 -34.57 0.00
CA ALA A 142 -4.77 -34.41 1.09
C ALA A 142 -4.04 -33.09 1.05
N ALA A 143 -3.78 -32.51 -0.12
CA ALA A 143 -3.01 -31.28 -0.22
C ALA A 143 -3.44 -30.39 -1.38
N LEU A 144 -3.18 -29.09 -1.23
CA LEU A 144 -3.31 -28.05 -2.24
C LEU A 144 -2.02 -27.25 -2.28
N ILE A 145 -1.53 -26.97 -3.48
CA ILE A 145 -0.39 -26.07 -3.71
C ILE A 145 -0.85 -25.01 -4.69
N ALA A 146 -0.51 -23.76 -4.41
CA ALA A 146 -0.82 -22.62 -5.28
C ALA A 146 0.39 -21.72 -5.45
N VAL A 147 0.59 -21.23 -6.67
CA VAL A 147 1.58 -20.23 -7.03
C VAL A 147 0.87 -19.11 -7.74
N GLN A 148 1.17 -17.86 -7.37
CA GLN A 148 0.64 -16.67 -8.00
C GLN A 148 1.77 -15.68 -8.24
N TYR A 149 1.74 -15.07 -9.40
CA TYR A 149 2.61 -13.97 -9.76
C TYR A 149 1.74 -12.75 -10.07
N ASP A 150 2.06 -11.62 -9.44
CA ASP A 150 1.41 -10.33 -9.70
C ASP A 150 2.44 -9.36 -10.26
N TYR A 151 2.02 -8.67 -11.30
CA TYR A 151 2.72 -7.55 -11.90
C TYR A 151 1.91 -6.28 -11.70
N THR A 152 2.53 -5.27 -11.11
CA THR A 152 1.92 -3.96 -10.85
C THR A 152 2.75 -2.90 -11.56
N HIS A 153 2.13 -2.17 -12.48
CA HIS A 153 2.77 -1.13 -13.27
C HIS A 153 2.22 0.25 -12.91
N SER A 154 3.09 1.19 -12.64
CA SER A 154 2.78 2.60 -12.38
C SER A 154 3.58 3.49 -13.32
N ALA A 155 2.98 4.58 -13.79
CA ALA A 155 3.68 5.56 -14.61
C ALA A 155 4.71 6.39 -13.83
N GLU A 156 4.59 6.44 -12.49
CA GLU A 156 5.37 7.30 -11.60
C GLU A 156 6.34 6.54 -10.70
N MET A 157 6.25 5.21 -10.65
CA MET A 157 7.04 4.36 -9.77
C MET A 157 7.59 3.16 -10.52
N GLU A 158 8.57 2.48 -9.94
CA GLU A 158 9.08 1.21 -10.48
C GLU A 158 7.99 0.13 -10.51
N ASP A 159 8.12 -0.76 -11.47
CA ASP A 159 7.25 -1.92 -11.60
C ASP A 159 7.45 -2.89 -10.43
N VAL A 160 6.33 -3.27 -9.80
CA VAL A 160 6.37 -4.18 -8.66
C VAL A 160 6.03 -5.60 -9.09
N HIS A 161 6.91 -6.51 -8.77
CA HIS A 161 6.77 -7.94 -8.99
C HIS A 161 6.52 -8.65 -7.67
N THR A 162 5.40 -9.36 -7.56
CA THR A 162 5.08 -10.12 -6.36
C THR A 162 4.91 -11.60 -6.69
N LEU A 163 5.69 -12.46 -6.04
CA LEU A 163 5.55 -13.91 -6.12
C LEU A 163 4.95 -14.43 -4.82
N ARG A 164 3.87 -15.21 -4.92
CA ARG A 164 3.21 -15.86 -3.79
C ARG A 164 3.19 -17.37 -4.01
N ILE A 165 3.60 -18.09 -2.99
CA ILE A 165 3.56 -19.56 -2.97
C ILE A 165 2.83 -19.97 -1.70
N GLY A 166 1.83 -20.83 -1.82
CA GLY A 166 1.07 -21.33 -0.69
C GLY A 166 0.81 -22.83 -0.79
N ALA A 167 0.79 -23.49 0.34
CA ALA A 167 0.43 -24.89 0.45
C ALA A 167 -0.50 -25.11 1.64
N GLU A 168 -1.47 -25.99 1.46
CA GLU A 168 -2.34 -26.52 2.51
C GLU A 168 -2.25 -28.05 2.48
N ALA A 169 -2.11 -28.69 3.64
CA ALA A 169 -2.11 -30.14 3.76
C ALA A 169 -3.03 -30.58 4.90
N GLN A 170 -3.80 -31.63 4.65
CA GLN A 170 -4.61 -32.27 5.67
C GLN A 170 -3.70 -33.15 6.54
N ALA A 171 -3.48 -32.74 7.80
CA ALA A 171 -2.65 -33.48 8.74
C ALA A 171 -3.42 -34.61 9.44
N TYR A 172 -4.69 -34.39 9.75
CA TYR A 172 -5.58 -35.36 10.36
C TYR A 172 -7.04 -35.03 10.01
N ARG A 173 -8.00 -35.88 10.37
CA ARG A 173 -9.44 -35.69 10.08
C ARG A 173 -9.90 -34.29 10.47
N GLY A 174 -10.17 -33.47 9.44
CA GLY A 174 -10.60 -32.07 9.62
C GLY A 174 -9.51 -31.09 10.02
N LEU A 175 -8.29 -31.53 10.37
CA LEU A 175 -7.16 -30.67 10.72
C LEU A 175 -6.29 -30.39 9.49
N PHE A 176 -6.02 -29.11 9.22
CA PHE A 176 -5.18 -28.63 8.12
C PHE A 176 -4.02 -27.81 8.63
N ILE A 177 -2.88 -27.93 7.96
CA ILE A 177 -1.70 -27.09 8.15
C ILE A 177 -1.49 -26.30 6.87
N ASN A 178 -1.26 -25.00 7.00
CA ASN A 178 -1.03 -24.08 5.90
C ASN A 178 0.34 -23.45 6.03
N ALA A 179 1.04 -23.30 4.92
CA ALA A 179 2.29 -22.56 4.84
C ALA A 179 2.27 -21.65 3.61
N GLY A 180 2.86 -20.48 3.73
CA GLY A 180 2.94 -19.52 2.64
C GLY A 180 4.23 -18.71 2.67
N TYR A 181 4.64 -18.30 1.47
CA TYR A 181 5.76 -17.38 1.27
C TYR A 181 5.38 -16.35 0.23
N VAL A 182 5.76 -15.10 0.47
CA VAL A 182 5.57 -13.96 -0.44
C VAL A 182 6.88 -13.23 -0.58
N TYR A 183 7.27 -12.92 -1.81
CA TYR A 183 8.31 -11.98 -2.16
C TYR A 183 7.68 -10.82 -2.93
N GLU A 184 8.02 -9.60 -2.56
CA GLU A 184 7.57 -8.36 -3.21
C GLU A 184 8.78 -7.47 -3.47
N SER A 185 9.00 -7.08 -4.74
CA SER A 185 10.06 -6.15 -5.11
C SER A 185 9.77 -4.74 -4.63
N SER A 186 10.77 -3.85 -4.66
CA SER A 186 10.59 -2.44 -4.37
C SER A 186 9.73 -1.75 -5.43
N PHE A 187 9.01 -0.73 -5.02
CA PHE A 187 8.33 0.23 -5.89
C PHE A 187 9.13 1.53 -6.09
N MET A 188 10.25 1.68 -5.39
CA MET A 188 11.19 2.80 -5.54
C MET A 188 12.56 2.29 -5.93
N ASN A 189 13.20 2.98 -6.84
CA ASN A 189 14.61 2.78 -7.16
C ASN A 189 15.48 3.85 -6.49
N GLU A 190 16.80 3.64 -6.50
CA GLU A 190 17.75 4.59 -5.92
C GLU A 190 17.75 5.94 -6.66
N GLU A 191 17.54 5.93 -7.98
CA GLU A 191 17.51 7.16 -8.79
C GLU A 191 16.31 8.05 -8.42
N LEU A 192 15.14 7.46 -8.16
CA LEU A 192 13.95 8.20 -7.73
C LEU A 192 14.17 8.80 -6.33
N ALA A 193 14.78 8.04 -5.44
CA ALA A 193 15.13 8.50 -4.10
C ALA A 193 16.10 9.69 -4.14
N ILE A 194 17.13 9.63 -4.97
CA ILE A 194 18.10 10.72 -5.18
C ILE A 194 17.44 11.93 -5.85
N GLY A 195 16.56 11.73 -6.83
CA GLY A 195 15.87 12.80 -7.54
C GLY A 195 14.94 13.64 -6.65
N LEU A 196 14.29 13.02 -5.68
CA LEU A 196 13.48 13.71 -4.68
C LEU A 196 14.34 14.52 -3.70
N ASP A 197 15.59 14.15 -3.53
CA ASP A 197 16.54 14.80 -2.64
C ASP A 197 17.06 16.13 -3.19
N TYR A 198 17.21 16.25 -4.50
CA TYR A 198 17.88 17.38 -5.14
C TYR A 198 17.01 18.63 -5.29
N ASN A 199 15.68 18.50 -5.29
CA ASN A 199 14.74 19.58 -5.63
C ASN A 199 13.77 20.00 -4.51
N SER A 200 13.79 19.36 -3.35
CA SER A 200 12.87 19.68 -2.26
C SER A 200 13.56 20.39 -1.10
N ILE A 201 12.94 21.46 -0.61
CA ILE A 201 13.24 21.98 0.74
C ILE A 201 12.82 20.86 1.69
N ARG A 202 13.79 20.13 2.24
CA ARG A 202 13.50 19.04 3.17
C ARG A 202 12.89 19.57 4.44
N THR A 203 11.65 19.20 4.68
CA THR A 203 11.01 19.30 5.99
C THR A 203 11.17 18.01 6.80
N ASP A 204 11.49 16.90 6.15
CA ASP A 204 11.76 15.60 6.78
C ASP A 204 13.24 15.24 6.61
N MET A 205 13.94 15.08 7.73
CA MET A 205 15.39 14.79 7.74
C MET A 205 15.73 13.35 7.36
N ASP A 206 14.78 12.43 7.34
CA ASP A 206 15.01 11.01 7.10
C ASP A 206 14.18 10.54 5.92
N TYR A 207 14.84 10.22 4.83
CA TYR A 207 14.23 9.56 3.70
C TYR A 207 14.35 8.04 3.87
N ARG A 208 13.21 7.35 3.97
CA ARG A 208 13.17 5.89 4.12
C ARG A 208 12.37 5.28 2.99
N TYR A 209 12.95 4.31 2.32
CA TYR A 209 12.21 3.52 1.35
C TYR A 209 12.45 2.01 1.54
N THR A 210 11.47 1.22 1.19
CA THR A 210 11.54 -0.24 1.29
C THR A 210 12.09 -0.80 0.00
N ALA A 211 13.26 -1.45 0.05
CA ALA A 211 13.87 -2.07 -1.12
C ALA A 211 13.12 -3.32 -1.56
N SER A 212 12.81 -4.21 -0.64
CA SER A 212 11.98 -5.39 -0.91
C SER A 212 11.34 -5.88 0.38
N SER A 213 10.24 -6.60 0.25
CA SER A 213 9.54 -7.21 1.39
C SER A 213 9.37 -8.70 1.17
N GLN A 214 9.56 -9.46 2.24
CA GLN A 214 9.34 -10.89 2.23
C GLN A 214 8.45 -11.27 3.41
N TYR A 215 7.63 -12.29 3.21
CA TYR A 215 6.71 -12.77 4.24
C TYR A 215 6.75 -14.29 4.26
N ALA A 216 6.79 -14.86 5.46
CA ALA A 216 6.52 -16.27 5.67
C ALA A 216 5.33 -16.41 6.61
N SER A 217 4.45 -17.35 6.31
CA SER A 217 3.26 -17.61 7.11
C SER A 217 3.11 -19.09 7.40
N LEU A 218 2.63 -19.38 8.60
CA LEU A 218 2.24 -20.72 9.04
C LEU A 218 0.85 -20.63 9.69
N GLY A 219 0.00 -21.61 9.39
CA GLY A 219 -1.33 -21.65 9.95
C GLY A 219 -1.78 -23.07 10.24
N ILE A 220 -2.73 -23.18 11.14
CA ILE A 220 -3.43 -24.40 11.48
C ILE A 220 -4.94 -24.13 11.41
N GLY A 221 -5.67 -25.04 10.81
CA GLY A 221 -7.11 -24.92 10.64
C GLY A 221 -7.83 -26.23 10.96
N TYR A 222 -9.04 -26.11 11.42
CA TYR A 222 -9.96 -27.22 11.60
C TYR A 222 -11.22 -26.99 10.79
N ARG A 223 -11.63 -28.00 10.04
CA ARG A 223 -12.83 -27.98 9.21
C ARG A 223 -13.71 -29.22 9.49
N SER A 224 -14.93 -28.97 9.88
CA SER A 224 -15.98 -29.99 10.01
C SER A 224 -17.21 -29.56 9.21
N ASN A 225 -18.26 -30.37 9.24
CA ASN A 225 -19.53 -30.05 8.56
C ASN A 225 -20.22 -28.78 9.11
N MET A 226 -19.93 -28.40 10.36
CA MET A 226 -20.62 -27.29 11.05
C MET A 226 -19.69 -26.14 11.42
N LEU A 227 -18.37 -26.37 11.48
CA LEU A 227 -17.41 -25.38 11.98
C LEU A 227 -16.17 -25.34 11.09
N VAL A 228 -15.76 -24.13 10.75
CA VAL A 228 -14.44 -23.85 10.19
C VAL A 228 -13.75 -22.85 11.11
N ALA A 229 -12.59 -23.22 11.65
CA ALA A 229 -11.76 -22.35 12.47
C ALA A 229 -10.33 -22.41 11.96
N GLN A 230 -9.64 -21.26 11.88
CA GLN A 230 -8.27 -21.17 11.42
C GLN A 230 -7.53 -20.09 12.20
N VAL A 231 -6.27 -20.38 12.52
CA VAL A 231 -5.31 -19.44 13.09
C VAL A 231 -4.07 -19.45 12.24
N ALA A 232 -3.57 -18.28 11.88
CA ALA A 232 -2.35 -18.14 11.12
C ALA A 232 -1.45 -17.07 11.75
N TYR A 233 -0.16 -17.29 11.66
CA TYR A 233 0.88 -16.34 12.04
C TYR A 233 1.69 -15.99 10.79
N GLN A 234 1.96 -14.70 10.61
CA GLN A 234 2.78 -14.18 9.52
C GLN A 234 3.95 -13.40 10.10
N TYR A 235 5.13 -13.69 9.62
CA TYR A 235 6.34 -12.93 9.89
C TYR A 235 6.76 -12.18 8.63
N ARG A 236 7.01 -10.86 8.76
CA ARG A 236 7.49 -9.99 7.70
C ARG A 236 8.92 -9.56 8.00
N TRP A 237 9.79 -9.66 7.03
CA TRP A 237 11.08 -8.96 7.03
C TRP A 237 11.20 -8.12 5.77
N GLN A 238 11.85 -6.99 5.91
CA GLN A 238 12.04 -6.03 4.83
C GLN A 238 13.39 -5.36 4.96
N THR A 239 14.00 -5.03 3.83
CA THR A 239 15.16 -4.17 3.78
C THR A 239 14.70 -2.73 3.65
N LEU A 240 15.12 -1.89 4.58
CA LEU A 240 14.89 -0.45 4.56
C LEU A 240 16.20 0.23 4.20
N HIS A 241 16.18 1.10 3.21
CA HIS A 241 17.25 2.03 2.94
C HIS A 241 16.89 3.36 3.60
N GLN A 242 17.84 3.93 4.32
CA GLN A 242 17.71 5.24 4.94
C GLN A 242 18.95 6.04 4.56
N ASP A 243 18.75 7.08 3.76
CA ASP A 243 19.80 8.05 3.47
C ASP A 243 19.79 9.12 4.56
N ALA A 244 20.77 9.03 5.47
CA ALA A 244 21.08 10.12 6.38
C ALA A 244 21.96 11.11 5.61
N THR A 245 21.43 12.28 5.30
CA THR A 245 22.26 13.34 4.73
C THR A 245 23.19 13.86 5.80
N GLU A 246 24.46 13.50 5.74
CA GLU A 246 25.50 14.23 6.46
C GLU A 246 25.50 15.68 5.93
N MET A 247 25.09 16.62 6.78
CA MET A 247 25.36 18.02 6.54
C MET A 247 26.88 18.20 6.62
N GLN A 248 27.58 18.13 5.50
CA GLN A 248 28.94 18.63 5.43
C GLN A 248 28.90 20.15 5.57
N LEU A 249 29.04 20.63 6.80
CA LEU A 249 29.44 22.00 7.05
C LEU A 249 30.88 22.14 6.55
N THR A 250 31.04 22.62 5.32
CA THR A 250 32.35 23.09 4.84
C THR A 250 32.70 24.31 5.67
N PRO A 251 33.77 24.27 6.50
CA PRO A 251 34.25 25.48 7.16
C PRO A 251 34.83 26.43 6.10
N THR A 252 34.26 27.61 6.01
CA THR A 252 34.84 28.77 5.30
C THR A 252 35.96 29.38 6.14
#